data_45ceca5ca72430fd839f375772fa2396
#
_entry.id   45ceca5ca72430fd839f375772fa2396
#
_cell.length_a   1.000
_cell.length_b   1.000
_cell.length_c   1.000
_cell.angle_alpha   90.00
_cell.angle_beta   90.00
_cell.angle_gamma   90.00
#
_symmetry.space_group_name_H-M   'P 1'
#
loop_
_entity.id
_entity.type
_entity.pdbx_description
1 polymer ?
#
loop_
_entity_poly.entity_id
_entity_poly.type
_entity_poly.pdbx_seq_one_letter_code
_entity_poly.pdbx_strand_id
1 'polypeptide(L)'
;VVDSSGNTVLTPKQEQVRAVSEQTAYLTKKITQEPVNSSRGTATYCKISGVDVAAKTGTTDENYDRWLCGFTPYYTAVTWYGYDKNESIEFNQRNPAGLIWANVMSRIHTGLKGAKFENPGAISTATICSATGKKANTGCPNTYTEYFLWFTVPEICNEHNGSEIKSNENINKNNVTEIIKGITDDIDAKEPERTNTNSSIQQNETQPNKDTKNQKDNNLNNSTKQNYTNEQTNTSTNN
;
A
#
# COMPACT_ATOMS: atom_id res chain seq x y z
N VAL A 1 -17.76 -8.36 23.18
CA VAL A 1 -17.38 -7.79 24.48
C VAL A 1 -18.24 -8.43 25.54
N VAL A 2 -17.63 -8.91 26.60
CA VAL A 2 -18.33 -9.50 27.75
C VAL A 2 -18.05 -8.68 29.00
N ASP A 3 -18.98 -8.66 29.92
CA ASP A 3 -18.82 -8.04 31.25
C ASP A 3 -18.01 -8.94 32.20
N SER A 4 -17.78 -8.45 33.41
CA SER A 4 -17.05 -9.20 34.46
C SER A 4 -17.76 -10.46 34.93
N SER A 5 -19.03 -10.61 34.62
CA SER A 5 -19.87 -11.79 34.97
C SER A 5 -19.95 -12.78 33.78
N GLY A 6 -19.29 -12.49 32.66
CA GLY A 6 -19.30 -13.34 31.47
C GLY A 6 -20.49 -13.12 30.54
N ASN A 7 -21.37 -12.13 30.79
CA ASN A 7 -22.49 -11.84 29.92
C ASN A 7 -22.03 -11.07 28.69
N THR A 8 -22.54 -11.40 27.51
CA THR A 8 -22.28 -10.67 26.27
C THR A 8 -22.98 -9.32 26.30
N VAL A 9 -22.17 -8.24 26.37
CA VAL A 9 -22.66 -6.85 26.36
C VAL A 9 -22.75 -6.30 24.94
N LEU A 10 -21.82 -6.72 24.08
CA LEU A 10 -21.77 -6.30 22.68
C LEU A 10 -21.33 -7.47 21.80
N THR A 11 -22.16 -7.78 20.83
CA THR A 11 -21.81 -8.70 19.74
C THR A 11 -21.60 -7.88 18.46
N PRO A 12 -20.43 -7.93 17.84
CA PRO A 12 -20.25 -7.22 16.57
C PRO A 12 -21.16 -7.85 15.50
N LYS A 13 -21.94 -7.04 14.85
CA LYS A 13 -22.63 -7.44 13.62
C LYS A 13 -21.65 -7.32 12.48
N GLN A 14 -21.21 -8.45 11.96
CA GLN A 14 -20.31 -8.47 10.81
C GLN A 14 -21.13 -8.13 9.56
N GLU A 15 -20.96 -6.92 9.06
CA GLU A 15 -21.49 -6.50 7.77
C GLU A 15 -20.34 -6.58 6.73
N GLN A 16 -20.59 -7.31 5.67
CA GLN A 16 -19.68 -7.38 4.54
C GLN A 16 -20.23 -6.51 3.41
N VAL A 17 -19.43 -5.54 3.01
CA VAL A 17 -19.72 -4.68 1.86
C VAL A 17 -18.65 -4.92 0.82
N ARG A 18 -19.06 -5.16 -0.43
CA ARG A 18 -18.11 -5.28 -1.54
C ARG A 18 -17.53 -3.88 -1.83
N ALA A 19 -16.22 -3.74 -1.65
CA ALA A 19 -15.51 -2.48 -1.89
C ALA A 19 -15.05 -2.33 -3.36
N VAL A 20 -14.67 -3.43 -4.00
CA VAL A 20 -14.19 -3.47 -5.39
C VAL A 20 -14.58 -4.79 -6.05
N SER A 21 -14.59 -4.83 -7.39
CA SER A 21 -14.84 -6.08 -8.11
C SER A 21 -13.71 -7.10 -7.90
N GLU A 22 -14.02 -8.38 -8.14
CA GLU A 22 -13.04 -9.46 -8.06
C GLU A 22 -11.89 -9.27 -9.06
N GLN A 23 -12.22 -8.73 -10.24
CA GLN A 23 -11.27 -8.43 -11.30
C GLN A 23 -10.32 -7.30 -10.89
N THR A 24 -10.85 -6.20 -10.32
CA THR A 24 -10.05 -5.11 -9.79
C THR A 24 -9.14 -5.57 -8.66
N ALA A 25 -9.66 -6.37 -7.72
CA ALA A 25 -8.88 -6.96 -6.65
C ALA A 25 -7.76 -7.86 -7.19
N TYR A 26 -8.04 -8.65 -8.24
CA TYR A 26 -7.05 -9.51 -8.87
C TYR A 26 -5.95 -8.71 -9.58
N LEU A 27 -6.29 -7.68 -10.35
CA LEU A 27 -5.30 -6.81 -10.99
C LEU A 27 -4.43 -6.10 -9.95
N THR A 28 -5.01 -5.63 -8.85
CA THR A 28 -4.26 -5.06 -7.72
C THR A 28 -3.29 -6.07 -7.11
N LYS A 29 -3.72 -7.34 -6.94
CA LYS A 29 -2.84 -8.42 -6.51
C LYS A 29 -1.67 -8.62 -7.49
N LYS A 30 -1.93 -8.57 -8.81
CA LYS A 30 -0.87 -8.69 -9.83
C LYS A 30 0.15 -7.57 -9.74
N ILE A 31 -0.29 -6.31 -9.66
CA ILE A 31 0.60 -5.16 -9.51
C ILE A 31 1.45 -5.29 -8.23
N THR A 32 0.85 -5.72 -7.12
CA THR A 32 1.56 -5.87 -5.84
C THR A 32 2.42 -7.13 -5.75
N GLN A 33 2.32 -8.06 -6.69
CA GLN A 33 3.26 -9.17 -6.84
C GLN A 33 4.60 -8.74 -7.50
N GLU A 34 4.61 -7.66 -8.29
CA GLU A 34 5.81 -7.19 -8.98
C GLU A 34 6.97 -6.82 -8.04
N PRO A 35 6.78 -6.11 -6.91
CA PRO A 35 7.85 -5.86 -5.96
C PRO A 35 8.52 -7.12 -5.40
N VAL A 36 7.80 -8.25 -5.40
CA VAL A 36 8.30 -9.56 -4.93
C VAL A 36 8.94 -10.34 -6.06
N ASN A 37 8.35 -10.34 -7.26
CA ASN A 37 8.72 -11.24 -8.34
C ASN A 37 9.75 -10.65 -9.31
N SER A 38 9.70 -9.34 -9.57
CA SER A 38 10.62 -8.66 -10.48
C SER A 38 12.05 -8.65 -9.93
N SER A 39 13.03 -8.79 -10.81
CA SER A 39 14.46 -8.68 -10.44
C SER A 39 14.84 -7.30 -9.88
N ARG A 40 14.06 -6.26 -10.22
CA ARG A 40 14.19 -4.88 -9.71
C ARG A 40 13.26 -4.59 -8.54
N GLY A 41 12.56 -5.61 -8.04
CA GLY A 41 11.56 -5.45 -6.98
C GLY A 41 12.18 -5.14 -5.62
N THR A 42 11.50 -4.31 -4.85
CA THR A 42 11.95 -3.87 -3.51
C THR A 42 11.67 -4.87 -2.40
N ALA A 43 10.94 -5.95 -2.68
CA ALA A 43 10.52 -6.97 -1.71
C ALA A 43 10.83 -8.41 -2.17
N THR A 44 11.86 -8.60 -3.01
CA THR A 44 12.22 -9.91 -3.58
C THR A 44 12.57 -10.97 -2.53
N TYR A 45 13.00 -10.54 -1.37
CA TYR A 45 13.32 -11.40 -0.21
C TYR A 45 12.09 -11.88 0.58
N CYS A 46 10.91 -11.38 0.22
CA CYS A 46 9.63 -11.82 0.81
C CYS A 46 9.03 -13.07 0.13
N LYS A 47 9.72 -13.66 -0.85
CA LYS A 47 9.24 -14.86 -1.54
C LYS A 47 9.06 -16.03 -0.59
N ILE A 48 7.96 -16.78 -0.78
CA ILE A 48 7.67 -18.04 -0.09
C ILE A 48 7.53 -19.13 -1.14
N SER A 49 8.28 -20.22 -0.98
CA SER A 49 8.30 -21.29 -1.97
C SER A 49 6.90 -21.86 -2.19
N GLY A 50 6.46 -21.93 -3.44
CA GLY A 50 5.17 -22.51 -3.82
C GLY A 50 3.94 -21.64 -3.51
N VAL A 51 4.10 -20.48 -2.85
CA VAL A 51 3.00 -19.61 -2.45
C VAL A 51 3.11 -18.27 -3.17
N ASP A 52 2.01 -17.78 -3.70
CA ASP A 52 1.97 -16.40 -4.24
C ASP A 52 2.06 -15.39 -3.10
N VAL A 53 2.93 -14.42 -3.29
CA VAL A 53 3.13 -13.30 -2.36
C VAL A 53 2.92 -11.99 -3.09
N ALA A 54 2.08 -11.16 -2.54
CA ALA A 54 1.92 -9.77 -2.94
C ALA A 54 2.36 -8.88 -1.79
N ALA A 55 3.24 -7.89 -2.05
CA ALA A 55 3.77 -7.03 -1.00
C ALA A 55 4.19 -5.67 -1.55
N LYS A 56 4.13 -4.66 -0.69
CA LYS A 56 4.56 -3.29 -1.01
C LYS A 56 5.27 -2.68 0.19
N THR A 57 6.44 -2.12 -0.08
CA THR A 57 7.18 -1.34 0.91
C THR A 57 6.59 0.04 1.08
N GLY A 58 6.67 0.61 2.27
CA GLY A 58 6.39 2.00 2.59
C GLY A 58 7.60 2.64 3.26
N THR A 59 7.81 3.91 2.96
CA THR A 59 8.87 4.74 3.54
C THR A 59 8.30 6.15 3.66
N THR A 60 8.34 6.72 4.85
CA THR A 60 7.98 8.12 5.07
C THR A 60 9.13 9.05 4.67
N ASP A 61 8.83 10.33 4.55
CA ASP A 61 9.82 11.38 4.34
C ASP A 61 10.87 11.31 5.46
N GLU A 62 12.08 11.77 5.18
CA GLU A 62 13.24 11.71 6.10
C GLU A 62 13.56 10.30 6.63
N ASN A 63 12.94 9.26 6.07
CA ASN A 63 13.14 7.86 6.46
C ASN A 63 12.78 7.52 7.92
N TYR A 64 11.85 8.22 8.52
CA TYR A 64 11.45 7.99 9.92
C TYR A 64 10.72 6.68 10.13
N ASP A 65 9.98 6.20 9.12
CA ASP A 65 9.24 4.95 9.20
C ASP A 65 9.54 4.03 8.03
N ARG A 66 9.59 2.75 8.33
CA ARG A 66 9.69 1.67 7.36
C ARG A 66 8.51 0.74 7.50
N TRP A 67 7.83 0.51 6.41
CA TRP A 67 6.67 -0.36 6.35
C TRP A 67 6.86 -1.48 5.35
N LEU A 68 6.23 -2.58 5.61
CA LEU A 68 5.88 -3.57 4.62
C LEU A 68 4.47 -4.06 4.87
N CYS A 69 3.62 -3.89 3.86
CA CYS A 69 2.29 -4.49 3.80
C CYS A 69 2.34 -5.63 2.78
N GLY A 70 1.90 -6.82 3.16
CA GLY A 70 1.91 -7.95 2.26
C GLY A 70 0.92 -9.03 2.65
N PHE A 71 0.58 -9.86 1.69
CA PHE A 71 -0.38 -10.94 1.88
C PHE A 71 -0.09 -12.12 0.94
N THR A 72 -0.62 -13.24 1.32
CA THR A 72 -0.63 -14.51 0.57
C THR A 72 -2.07 -14.98 0.46
N PRO A 73 -2.38 -16.07 -0.25
CA PRO A 73 -3.71 -16.69 -0.17
C PRO A 73 -4.15 -17.12 1.23
N TYR A 74 -3.22 -17.22 2.19
CA TYR A 74 -3.47 -17.67 3.55
C TYR A 74 -3.58 -16.53 4.57
N TYR A 75 -2.66 -15.56 4.52
CA TYR A 75 -2.49 -14.56 5.58
C TYR A 75 -2.19 -13.19 5.02
N THR A 76 -2.62 -12.17 5.75
CA THR A 76 -2.24 -10.77 5.55
C THR A 76 -1.46 -10.30 6.77
N ALA A 77 -0.35 -9.61 6.53
CA ALA A 77 0.46 -9.05 7.59
C ALA A 77 0.99 -7.67 7.21
N VAL A 78 1.07 -6.80 8.18
CA VAL A 78 1.69 -5.47 8.07
C VAL A 78 2.77 -5.38 9.13
N THR A 79 3.93 -4.90 8.75
CA THR A 79 5.05 -4.66 9.66
C THR A 79 5.46 -3.20 9.58
N TRP A 80 5.63 -2.61 10.73
CA TRP A 80 6.22 -1.29 10.92
C TRP A 80 7.54 -1.43 11.67
N TYR A 81 8.48 -0.58 11.29
CA TYR A 81 9.76 -0.41 11.96
C TYR A 81 10.08 1.08 12.03
N GLY A 82 10.22 1.60 13.24
CA GLY A 82 10.39 3.02 13.52
C GLY A 82 10.70 3.29 14.97
N TYR A 83 10.86 4.56 15.31
CA TYR A 83 11.05 5.05 16.66
C TYR A 83 9.82 5.81 17.15
N ASP A 84 9.56 5.81 18.46
CA ASP A 84 8.48 6.59 19.07
C ASP A 84 8.67 8.11 18.88
N LYS A 85 9.91 8.54 18.76
CA LYS A 85 10.27 9.90 18.36
C LYS A 85 10.90 9.84 16.97
N ASN A 86 10.58 10.81 16.12
CA ASN A 86 11.08 10.83 14.75
C ASN A 86 12.60 10.87 14.72
N GLU A 87 13.20 9.77 14.33
CA GLU A 87 14.63 9.63 14.06
C GLU A 87 14.80 8.94 12.70
N SER A 88 15.75 9.40 11.89
CA SER A 88 16.02 8.78 10.60
C SER A 88 16.56 7.38 10.77
N ILE A 89 15.93 6.43 10.05
CA ILE A 89 16.35 5.03 10.04
C ILE A 89 17.28 4.81 8.87
N GLU A 90 18.55 4.64 9.18
CA GLU A 90 19.55 4.28 8.19
C GLU A 90 19.71 2.76 8.10
N PHE A 91 19.80 2.26 6.88
CA PHE A 91 20.09 0.85 6.63
C PHE A 91 20.72 0.68 5.25
N ASN A 92 21.64 -0.26 5.14
CA ASN A 92 22.49 -0.37 3.96
C ASN A 92 22.00 -1.38 2.91
N GLN A 93 20.94 -2.17 3.14
CA GLN A 93 20.58 -3.26 2.24
C GLN A 93 19.05 -3.40 2.01
N ARG A 94 18.34 -3.96 2.97
CA ARG A 94 16.93 -4.33 2.85
C ARG A 94 16.09 -3.61 3.89
N ASN A 95 14.86 -3.26 3.51
CA ASN A 95 13.90 -2.65 4.43
C ASN A 95 13.74 -3.54 5.68
N PRO A 96 14.05 -3.05 6.91
CA PRO A 96 13.97 -3.85 8.13
C PRO A 96 12.56 -4.35 8.44
N ALA A 97 11.50 -3.57 8.18
CA ALA A 97 10.14 -4.03 8.31
C ALA A 97 9.85 -5.23 7.37
N GLY A 98 10.43 -5.20 6.17
CA GLY A 98 10.31 -6.30 5.23
C GLY A 98 11.07 -7.56 5.67
N LEU A 99 12.20 -7.43 6.32
CA LEU A 99 12.94 -8.57 6.88
C LEU A 99 12.15 -9.25 8.02
N ILE A 100 11.54 -8.46 8.89
CA ILE A 100 10.66 -8.98 9.96
C ILE A 100 9.48 -9.71 9.33
N TRP A 101 8.79 -9.06 8.36
CA TRP A 101 7.66 -9.64 7.65
C TRP A 101 8.04 -10.99 7.01
N ALA A 102 9.13 -11.03 6.25
CA ALA A 102 9.59 -12.23 5.55
C ALA A 102 9.89 -13.37 6.54
N ASN A 103 10.51 -13.06 7.68
CA ASN A 103 10.84 -14.04 8.70
C ASN A 103 9.59 -14.64 9.36
N VAL A 104 8.64 -13.79 9.76
CA VAL A 104 7.38 -14.22 10.36
C VAL A 104 6.58 -15.05 9.37
N MET A 105 6.36 -14.51 8.16
CA MET A 105 5.52 -15.15 7.15
C MET A 105 6.12 -16.49 6.68
N SER A 106 7.43 -16.59 6.49
CA SER A 106 8.05 -17.86 6.13
C SER A 106 7.81 -18.95 7.19
N ARG A 107 7.88 -18.59 8.48
CA ARG A 107 7.65 -19.54 9.58
C ARG A 107 6.20 -20.00 9.67
N ILE A 108 5.23 -19.08 9.60
CA ILE A 108 3.81 -19.46 9.70
C ILE A 108 3.28 -20.19 8.45
N HIS A 109 4.03 -20.17 7.33
CA HIS A 109 3.73 -20.96 6.14
C HIS A 109 4.40 -22.34 6.14
N THR A 110 5.21 -22.66 7.14
CA THR A 110 5.85 -23.98 7.25
C THR A 110 4.79 -25.07 7.33
N GLY A 111 4.85 -26.04 6.40
CA GLY A 111 3.90 -27.15 6.33
C GLY A 111 2.59 -26.83 5.59
N LEU A 112 2.34 -25.59 5.19
CA LEU A 112 1.19 -25.27 4.33
C LEU A 112 1.44 -25.71 2.87
N LYS A 113 0.37 -26.07 2.18
CA LYS A 113 0.43 -26.39 0.75
C LYS A 113 0.75 -25.17 -0.08
N GLY A 114 1.32 -25.35 -1.27
CA GLY A 114 1.46 -24.29 -2.25
C GLY A 114 0.08 -23.70 -2.62
N ALA A 115 0.01 -22.39 -2.76
CA ALA A 115 -1.23 -21.69 -3.10
C ALA A 115 -0.98 -20.50 -4.03
N LYS A 116 -1.90 -20.30 -4.95
CA LYS A 116 -1.89 -19.22 -5.93
C LYS A 116 -3.11 -18.31 -5.72
N PHE A 117 -2.98 -17.05 -6.10
CA PHE A 117 -4.14 -16.20 -6.19
C PHE A 117 -5.04 -16.65 -7.34
N GLU A 118 -6.29 -16.93 -7.02
CA GLU A 118 -7.26 -17.36 -8.01
C GLU A 118 -7.58 -16.23 -9.00
N ASN A 119 -7.68 -16.62 -10.29
CA ASN A 119 -8.14 -15.71 -11.34
C ASN A 119 -9.68 -15.76 -11.38
N PRO A 120 -10.38 -14.64 -11.16
CA PRO A 120 -11.84 -14.61 -11.13
C PRO A 120 -12.48 -14.71 -12.52
N GLY A 121 -11.69 -14.81 -13.58
CA GLY A 121 -12.16 -14.71 -14.96
C GLY A 121 -12.20 -13.29 -15.48
N ALA A 122 -12.50 -13.14 -16.78
CA ALA A 122 -12.53 -11.87 -17.50
C ALA A 122 -11.21 -11.05 -17.45
N ILE A 123 -10.11 -11.71 -17.09
CA ILE A 123 -8.77 -11.16 -17.15
C ILE A 123 -8.06 -11.72 -18.38
N SER A 124 -7.64 -10.83 -19.25
CA SER A 124 -6.81 -11.14 -20.42
C SER A 124 -5.35 -10.78 -20.16
N THR A 125 -4.44 -11.49 -20.84
CA THR A 125 -3.04 -11.11 -20.93
C THR A 125 -2.73 -10.65 -22.33
N ALA A 126 -1.94 -9.59 -22.46
CA ALA A 126 -1.47 -9.14 -23.77
C ALA A 126 0.02 -8.83 -23.71
N THR A 127 0.72 -9.08 -24.83
CA THR A 127 2.08 -8.62 -25.03
C THR A 127 2.02 -7.15 -25.42
N ILE A 128 2.73 -6.30 -24.69
CA ILE A 128 2.69 -4.85 -24.83
C ILE A 128 4.03 -4.34 -25.34
N CYS A 129 3.97 -3.41 -26.28
CA CYS A 129 5.14 -2.68 -26.78
C CYS A 129 5.64 -1.71 -25.71
N SER A 130 6.88 -1.85 -25.28
CA SER A 130 7.45 -1.01 -24.21
C SER A 130 7.58 0.47 -24.60
N ALA A 131 7.63 0.78 -25.89
CA ALA A 131 7.77 2.15 -26.37
C ALA A 131 6.42 2.89 -26.40
N THR A 132 5.32 2.19 -26.75
CA THR A 132 4.03 2.83 -27.01
C THR A 132 2.95 2.51 -25.98
N GLY A 133 3.14 1.47 -25.17
CA GLY A 133 2.10 0.96 -24.27
C GLY A 133 0.93 0.25 -24.97
N LYS A 134 0.99 0.08 -26.31
CA LYS A 134 -0.03 -0.59 -27.11
C LYS A 134 0.26 -2.09 -27.21
N LYS A 135 -0.74 -2.90 -27.62
CA LYS A 135 -0.55 -4.32 -27.90
C LYS A 135 0.55 -4.49 -28.95
N ALA A 136 1.55 -5.30 -28.64
CA ALA A 136 2.71 -5.44 -29.50
C ALA A 136 2.37 -6.16 -30.79
N ASN A 137 3.10 -5.83 -31.86
CA ASN A 137 3.19 -6.57 -33.10
C ASN A 137 4.60 -7.20 -33.24
N THR A 138 4.83 -8.01 -34.28
CA THR A 138 6.10 -8.72 -34.46
C THR A 138 7.29 -7.81 -34.75
N GLY A 139 7.06 -6.56 -35.04
CA GLY A 139 8.09 -5.53 -35.29
C GLY A 139 8.50 -4.74 -34.04
N CYS A 140 7.81 -4.93 -32.92
CA CYS A 140 8.14 -4.21 -31.70
C CYS A 140 9.46 -4.72 -31.10
N PRO A 141 10.46 -3.85 -30.89
CA PRO A 141 11.80 -4.26 -30.48
C PRO A 141 11.88 -4.75 -29.02
N ASN A 142 11.05 -4.20 -28.14
CA ASN A 142 10.99 -4.54 -26.74
C ASN A 142 9.54 -4.69 -26.30
N THR A 143 9.24 -5.79 -25.63
CA THR A 143 7.89 -6.12 -25.20
C THR A 143 7.88 -6.70 -23.79
N TYR A 144 6.72 -6.63 -23.11
CA TYR A 144 6.44 -7.28 -21.84
C TYR A 144 5.00 -7.77 -21.84
N THR A 145 4.69 -8.70 -20.95
CA THR A 145 3.31 -9.21 -20.77
C THR A 145 2.63 -8.46 -19.66
N GLU A 146 1.38 -8.03 -19.90
CA GLU A 146 0.56 -7.30 -18.94
C GLU A 146 -0.84 -7.91 -18.82
N TYR A 147 -1.53 -7.61 -17.71
CA TYR A 147 -2.87 -8.09 -17.39
C TYR A 147 -3.89 -6.97 -17.58
N PHE A 148 -5.03 -7.31 -18.16
CA PHE A 148 -6.11 -6.38 -18.49
C PHE A 148 -7.47 -6.97 -18.12
N LEU A 149 -8.44 -6.10 -17.85
CA LEU A 149 -9.81 -6.50 -18.10
C LEU A 149 -9.95 -6.77 -19.60
N TRP A 150 -10.65 -7.83 -19.98
CA TRP A 150 -10.68 -8.28 -21.38
C TRP A 150 -11.03 -7.19 -22.39
N PHE A 151 -11.84 -6.20 -22.00
CA PHE A 151 -12.26 -5.06 -22.83
C PHE A 151 -11.36 -3.82 -22.75
N THR A 152 -10.32 -3.84 -21.91
CA THR A 152 -9.36 -2.74 -21.75
C THR A 152 -8.02 -3.02 -22.41
N VAL A 153 -7.88 -4.15 -23.12
CA VAL A 153 -6.68 -4.45 -23.91
C VAL A 153 -6.48 -3.35 -24.93
N PRO A 154 -5.31 -2.68 -24.98
CA PRO A 154 -5.08 -1.59 -25.90
C PRO A 154 -5.05 -2.06 -27.35
N GLU A 155 -5.27 -1.13 -28.27
CA GLU A 155 -5.13 -1.38 -29.72
C GLU A 155 -3.70 -1.78 -30.11
N ILE A 156 -3.55 -2.34 -31.31
CA ILE A 156 -2.25 -2.80 -31.82
C ILE A 156 -1.31 -1.62 -32.07
N CYS A 157 -0.04 -1.79 -31.74
CA CYS A 157 1.02 -0.84 -32.02
C CYS A 157 1.13 -0.60 -33.55
N ASN A 158 1.05 0.63 -33.96
CA ASN A 158 1.16 1.07 -35.33
C ASN A 158 2.47 1.86 -35.62
N GLU A 159 3.32 2.02 -34.62
CA GLU A 159 4.61 2.70 -34.77
C GLU A 159 5.74 1.78 -35.27
N HIS A 160 5.53 0.47 -35.14
CA HIS A 160 6.48 -0.54 -35.61
C HIS A 160 5.81 -1.40 -36.68
N ASN A 161 6.51 -1.65 -37.78
CA ASN A 161 6.01 -2.49 -38.86
C ASN A 161 6.08 -3.97 -38.48
N GLY A 162 4.94 -4.65 -38.44
CA GLY A 162 4.85 -6.06 -38.10
C GLY A 162 3.43 -6.60 -38.16
N SER A 163 3.30 -7.92 -38.05
CA SER A 163 2.02 -8.61 -37.97
C SER A 163 1.54 -8.74 -36.52
N GLU A 164 0.24 -8.83 -36.31
CA GLU A 164 -0.34 -9.05 -34.98
C GLU A 164 0.21 -10.32 -34.31
N ILE A 165 0.61 -10.22 -33.06
CA ILE A 165 0.95 -11.37 -32.22
C ILE A 165 -0.37 -12.00 -31.75
N LYS A 166 -0.67 -13.21 -32.19
CA LYS A 166 -1.88 -13.94 -31.73
C LYS A 166 -1.71 -14.27 -30.26
N SER A 167 -2.51 -13.66 -29.40
CA SER A 167 -2.64 -14.03 -28.00
C SER A 167 -3.57 -15.23 -27.85
N ASN A 168 -3.23 -16.18 -26.97
CA ASN A 168 -4.16 -17.24 -26.58
C ASN A 168 -5.23 -16.64 -25.68
N GLU A 169 -6.29 -16.11 -26.27
CA GLU A 169 -7.46 -15.61 -25.55
C GLU A 169 -8.40 -16.78 -25.21
N ASN A 170 -8.21 -17.36 -24.04
CA ASN A 170 -9.18 -18.32 -23.46
C ASN A 170 -10.21 -17.53 -22.64
N ILE A 171 -11.05 -16.73 -23.31
CA ILE A 171 -12.16 -16.02 -22.67
C ILE A 171 -13.40 -16.91 -22.79
N ASN A 172 -13.88 -17.40 -21.64
CA ASN A 172 -15.19 -18.03 -21.61
C ASN A 172 -16.27 -16.94 -21.73
N LYS A 173 -16.79 -16.76 -22.94
CA LYS A 173 -17.75 -15.70 -23.30
C LYS A 173 -19.15 -15.85 -22.65
N ASN A 174 -19.40 -16.97 -21.97
CA ASN A 174 -20.75 -17.29 -21.49
C ASN A 174 -21.20 -16.50 -20.24
N ASN A 175 -20.28 -15.80 -19.55
CA ASN A 175 -20.60 -15.01 -18.36
C ASN A 175 -20.31 -13.50 -18.53
N VAL A 176 -20.10 -13.05 -19.76
CA VAL A 176 -19.64 -11.65 -20.04
C VAL A 176 -20.64 -10.60 -19.52
N THR A 177 -21.92 -10.84 -19.67
CA THR A 177 -22.96 -9.86 -19.28
C THR A 177 -23.04 -9.65 -17.75
N GLU A 178 -22.94 -10.72 -16.97
CA GLU A 178 -22.93 -10.61 -15.50
C GLU A 178 -21.65 -9.97 -14.98
N ILE A 179 -20.52 -10.27 -15.61
CA ILE A 179 -19.22 -9.69 -15.27
C ILE A 179 -19.20 -8.19 -15.58
N ILE A 180 -19.71 -7.78 -16.76
CA ILE A 180 -19.83 -6.35 -17.11
C ILE A 180 -20.72 -5.63 -16.12
N LYS A 181 -21.87 -6.20 -15.76
CA LYS A 181 -22.76 -5.61 -14.77
C LYS A 181 -22.08 -5.41 -13.41
N GLY A 182 -21.36 -6.40 -12.90
CA GLY A 182 -20.60 -6.27 -11.66
C GLY A 182 -19.53 -5.17 -11.70
N ILE A 183 -18.89 -4.96 -12.85
CA ILE A 183 -17.86 -3.92 -13.02
C ILE A 183 -18.51 -2.53 -13.17
N THR A 184 -19.63 -2.42 -13.87
CA THR A 184 -20.34 -1.14 -14.02
C THR A 184 -20.98 -0.71 -12.70
N ASP A 185 -21.52 -1.64 -11.92
CA ASP A 185 -22.07 -1.34 -10.59
C ASP A 185 -20.98 -0.77 -9.64
N ASP A 186 -19.73 -1.20 -9.77
CA ASP A 186 -18.58 -0.66 -9.01
C ASP A 186 -18.21 0.77 -9.46
N ILE A 187 -18.37 1.10 -10.74
CA ILE A 187 -18.07 2.44 -11.29
C ILE A 187 -19.15 3.44 -10.87
N ASP A 188 -20.40 2.99 -10.79
CA ASP A 188 -21.56 3.80 -10.39
C ASP A 188 -21.78 3.85 -8.86
N ALA A 189 -21.04 3.05 -8.10
CA ALA A 189 -21.03 3.16 -6.64
C ALA A 189 -20.48 4.54 -6.25
N LYS A 190 -21.40 5.48 -6.00
CA LYS A 190 -21.09 6.78 -5.42
C LYS A 190 -20.22 6.56 -4.19
N GLU A 191 -19.14 7.35 -4.08
CA GLU A 191 -18.42 7.48 -2.80
C GLU A 191 -19.46 7.52 -1.67
N PRO A 192 -19.29 6.68 -0.62
CA PRO A 192 -20.22 6.76 0.51
C PRO A 192 -20.16 8.19 1.01
N GLU A 193 -21.33 8.86 1.01
CA GLU A 193 -21.47 10.19 1.61
C GLU A 193 -20.83 10.10 3.00
N ARG A 194 -19.75 10.81 3.20
CA ARG A 194 -19.20 11.03 4.54
C ARG A 194 -20.25 11.79 5.30
N THR A 195 -21.12 11.08 5.99
CA THR A 195 -22.01 11.69 6.97
C THR A 195 -21.12 12.33 8.02
N ASN A 196 -20.94 13.63 7.89
CA ASN A 196 -20.34 14.49 8.88
C ASN A 196 -21.28 14.50 10.10
N THR A 197 -21.17 13.48 10.94
CA THR A 197 -21.76 13.52 12.28
C THR A 197 -20.90 14.48 13.10
N ASN A 198 -21.05 15.77 12.84
CA ASN A 198 -20.72 16.79 13.80
C ASN A 198 -21.72 16.64 14.95
N SER A 199 -21.40 15.78 15.89
CA SER A 199 -22.01 15.83 17.21
C SER A 199 -21.61 17.17 17.84
N SER A 200 -22.56 18.08 17.85
CA SER A 200 -22.52 19.33 18.56
C SER A 200 -22.18 19.08 20.04
N ILE A 201 -20.91 19.25 20.38
CA ILE A 201 -20.50 19.49 21.76
C ILE A 201 -20.97 20.90 22.07
N GLN A 202 -22.07 21.03 22.80
CA GLN A 202 -22.47 22.27 23.44
C GLN A 202 -21.37 22.66 24.42
N GLN A 203 -20.56 23.63 24.02
CA GLN A 203 -19.70 24.35 24.96
C GLN A 203 -20.61 25.28 25.77
N ASN A 204 -20.79 24.98 27.05
CA ASN A 204 -21.30 25.93 28.03
C ASN A 204 -20.27 27.05 28.18
N GLU A 205 -20.50 28.15 27.47
CA GLU A 205 -19.81 29.42 27.74
C GLU A 205 -20.37 30.02 29.03
N THR A 206 -19.61 29.87 30.10
CA THR A 206 -19.74 30.78 31.27
C THR A 206 -19.06 32.09 30.94
N GLN A 207 -19.85 33.14 30.84
CA GLN A 207 -19.38 34.52 30.69
C GLN A 207 -18.52 34.96 31.89
N PRO A 208 -17.38 35.59 31.68
CA PRO A 208 -16.73 36.31 32.77
C PRO A 208 -17.27 37.72 32.88
N ASN A 209 -17.61 38.06 34.09
CA ASN A 209 -18.01 39.37 34.62
C ASN A 209 -16.99 40.46 34.26
N LYS A 210 -17.49 41.59 33.79
CA LYS A 210 -16.75 42.86 33.72
C LYS A 210 -16.65 43.41 35.15
N ASP A 211 -15.45 43.74 35.57
CA ASP A 211 -15.10 45.04 36.17
C ASP A 211 -13.65 45.04 36.66
N THR A 212 -13.07 46.17 36.38
CA THR A 212 -12.02 47.00 37.00
C THR A 212 -10.66 47.06 36.29
N LYS A 213 -10.54 48.23 35.74
CA LYS A 213 -9.51 49.28 35.57
C LYS A 213 -8.07 49.01 36.07
N ASN A 214 -7.16 49.45 35.18
CA ASN A 214 -5.91 50.23 35.41
C ASN A 214 -4.70 49.51 36.01
N GLN A 215 -3.61 49.41 35.31
CA GLN A 215 -2.49 50.38 35.27
C GLN A 215 -1.30 49.83 34.46
N LYS A 216 -0.76 50.71 33.69
CA LYS A 216 0.59 50.89 33.17
C LYS A 216 1.72 50.21 33.98
N ASP A 217 2.70 49.64 33.33
CA ASP A 217 4.00 50.24 33.02
C ASP A 217 5.00 49.22 32.47
N ASN A 218 5.61 49.63 31.39
CA ASN A 218 7.02 49.68 31.01
C ASN A 218 8.01 48.52 31.31
N ASN A 219 8.63 48.15 30.23
CA ASN A 219 10.09 48.05 30.01
C ASN A 219 10.86 46.78 30.46
N LEU A 220 11.54 46.22 29.65
CA LEU A 220 12.97 46.27 29.31
C LEU A 220 13.54 44.92 28.79
N ASN A 221 14.13 45.03 27.63
CA ASN A 221 15.22 44.26 27.09
C ASN A 221 16.00 43.37 28.06
N ASN A 222 16.34 42.14 27.67
CA ASN A 222 17.76 41.87 27.40
C ASN A 222 18.00 40.47 26.76
N SER A 223 18.79 40.55 25.74
CA SER A 223 19.58 39.52 25.08
C SER A 223 20.45 38.70 26.01
N THR A 224 20.55 37.38 25.75
CA THR A 224 21.84 36.72 25.99
C THR A 224 22.06 35.62 24.96
N LYS A 225 22.95 35.90 24.04
CA LYS A 225 23.67 34.91 23.22
C LYS A 225 24.66 34.19 24.15
N GLN A 226 24.73 32.88 24.08
CA GLN A 226 25.92 32.16 24.49
C GLN A 226 26.40 31.24 23.39
N ASN A 227 27.55 31.64 22.89
CA ASN A 227 28.48 30.85 22.08
C ASN A 227 29.02 29.68 22.91
N TYR A 228 29.14 28.50 22.33
CA TYR A 228 30.12 27.52 22.76
C TYR A 228 31.04 27.18 21.61
N THR A 229 32.31 27.52 21.86
CA THR A 229 33.49 27.32 21.04
C THR A 229 34.01 25.90 21.13
N ASN A 230 34.55 25.47 20.00
CA ASN A 230 35.40 24.27 19.83
C ASN A 230 36.52 24.14 20.85
N GLU A 231 36.74 22.94 21.33
CA GLU A 231 38.08 22.49 21.71
C GLU A 231 38.39 21.11 21.11
N GLN A 232 39.31 21.14 20.16
CA GLN A 232 40.08 19.97 19.72
C GLN A 232 41.12 19.65 20.80
N THR A 233 41.23 18.39 21.16
CA THR A 233 42.52 17.86 21.67
C THR A 233 42.83 16.54 21.01
N ASN A 234 43.87 16.59 20.21
CA ASN A 234 44.70 15.47 19.76
C ASN A 234 45.34 14.76 20.95
N THR A 235 45.33 13.44 20.98
CA THR A 235 46.46 12.66 21.53
C THR A 235 46.65 11.38 20.70
N SER A 236 47.71 11.39 19.96
CA SER A 236 48.41 10.17 19.48
C SER A 236 49.03 9.46 20.68
N THR A 237 49.08 8.13 20.69
CA THR A 237 50.29 7.29 20.82
C THR A 237 49.96 5.80 20.85
N ASN A 238 50.53 5.09 19.94
CA ASN A 238 51.25 3.80 19.96
C ASN A 238 50.90 2.75 21.05
N ASN A 239 50.40 1.62 20.65
CA ASN A 239 51.13 0.32 20.56
C ASN A 239 50.26 -0.69 19.79
#